data_58be0577a05a8f5871f86fca515f6eed
#
_entry.id   58be0577a05a8f5871f86fca515f6eed
#
_cell.length_a   1.000
_cell.length_b   1.000
_cell.length_c   1.000
_cell.angle_alpha   90.00
_cell.angle_beta   90.00
_cell.angle_gamma   90.00
#
_symmetry.space_group_name_H-M   'P 1'
#
loop_
_entity.id
_entity.type
_entity.pdbx_description
1 polymer ?
#
loop_
_entity_poly.entity_id
_entity_poly.type
_entity_poly.pdbx_seq_one_letter_code
_entity_poly.pdbx_strand_id
1 'polypeptide(L)'
;MIDAAGQALLQDIVRRESRSLLQYVSEAFPWTTREERAALATLQEMIEDERRNAAALGQFLVRRKIGVPYLGPYPISFTSMNYVSLDYLRPRLVEYQHRALRQLEADLRTLSDVDAKEQVERILSAKRRHLQILERLAAEAAAVVPSPQGPSIKKPLEPATAAP
;
A
#
# COMPACT_ATOMS: atom_id res chain seq x y z
N MET A 1 -22.28 -3.38 -24.25
CA MET A 1 -21.22 -4.37 -24.61
C MET A 1 -19.87 -3.65 -24.40
N ILE A 2 -18.95 -4.27 -23.67
CA ILE A 2 -17.63 -3.67 -23.41
C ILE A 2 -16.78 -3.78 -24.68
N ASP A 3 -16.30 -2.64 -25.19
CA ASP A 3 -15.44 -2.59 -26.37
C ASP A 3 -14.03 -3.13 -26.09
N ALA A 4 -13.21 -3.32 -27.11
CA ALA A 4 -11.88 -3.91 -26.99
C ALA A 4 -10.94 -3.08 -26.07
N ALA A 5 -11.08 -1.75 -26.11
CA ALA A 5 -10.29 -0.85 -25.24
C ALA A 5 -10.70 -1.01 -23.78
N GLY A 6 -12.00 -1.04 -23.49
CA GLY A 6 -12.51 -1.28 -22.14
C GLY A 6 -12.16 -2.67 -21.62
N GLN A 7 -12.17 -3.71 -22.46
CA GLN A 7 -11.73 -5.05 -22.07
C GLN A 7 -10.25 -5.05 -21.67
N ALA A 8 -9.39 -4.47 -22.50
CA ALA A 8 -7.95 -4.36 -22.21
C ALA A 8 -7.70 -3.57 -20.92
N LEU A 9 -8.42 -2.48 -20.71
CA LEU A 9 -8.33 -1.66 -19.50
C LEU A 9 -8.72 -2.46 -18.24
N LEU A 10 -9.84 -3.18 -18.27
CA LEU A 10 -10.29 -3.99 -17.15
C LEU A 10 -9.29 -5.12 -16.82
N GLN A 11 -8.72 -5.76 -17.85
CA GLN A 11 -7.65 -6.75 -17.67
C GLN A 11 -6.41 -6.12 -17.02
N ASP A 12 -6.04 -4.91 -17.42
CA ASP A 12 -4.92 -4.18 -16.82
C ASP A 12 -5.20 -3.82 -15.36
N ILE A 13 -6.41 -3.37 -15.03
CA ILE A 13 -6.82 -3.12 -13.64
C ILE A 13 -6.70 -4.41 -12.80
N VAL A 14 -7.20 -5.56 -13.26
CA VAL A 14 -7.05 -6.84 -12.54
C VAL A 14 -5.58 -7.13 -12.27
N ARG A 15 -4.69 -6.94 -13.26
CA ARG A 15 -3.26 -7.19 -13.10
C ARG A 15 -2.62 -6.27 -12.07
N ARG A 16 -2.87 -4.96 -12.16
CA ARG A 16 -2.30 -3.96 -11.25
C ARG A 16 -2.78 -4.16 -9.81
N GLU A 17 -4.08 -4.41 -9.62
CA GLU A 17 -4.64 -4.63 -8.29
C GLU A 17 -4.16 -5.94 -7.64
N SER A 18 -3.99 -6.99 -8.43
CA SER A 18 -3.46 -8.27 -7.96
C SER A 18 -1.93 -8.24 -7.72
N ARG A 19 -1.23 -7.21 -8.20
CA ARG A 19 0.22 -7.03 -8.06
C ARG A 19 0.57 -5.68 -7.44
N SER A 20 -0.31 -5.15 -6.58
CA SER A 20 -0.09 -3.91 -5.85
C SER A 20 1.03 -4.05 -4.82
N LEU A 21 1.58 -2.92 -4.37
CA LEU A 21 2.55 -2.91 -3.28
C LEU A 21 1.96 -3.48 -1.98
N LEU A 22 0.69 -3.21 -1.70
CA LEU A 22 0.01 -3.75 -0.52
C LEU A 22 -0.07 -5.28 -0.58
N GLN A 23 -0.37 -5.86 -1.76
CA GLN A 23 -0.32 -7.32 -1.95
C GLN A 23 1.08 -7.88 -1.73
N TYR A 24 2.12 -7.16 -2.18
CA TYR A 24 3.50 -7.57 -2.00
C TYR A 24 3.95 -7.61 -0.54
N VAL A 25 3.38 -6.79 0.33
CA VAL A 25 3.72 -6.78 1.77
C VAL A 25 3.52 -8.15 2.43
N SER A 26 2.55 -8.96 1.95
CA SER A 26 2.36 -10.32 2.45
C SER A 26 3.56 -11.25 2.18
N GLU A 27 4.38 -10.93 1.19
CA GLU A 27 5.58 -11.69 0.78
C GLU A 27 6.88 -11.01 1.20
N ALA A 28 6.83 -9.75 1.62
CA ALA A 28 7.99 -8.92 1.95
C ALA A 28 8.57 -9.19 3.34
N PHE A 29 7.86 -9.90 4.21
CA PHE A 29 8.28 -10.22 5.60
C PHE A 29 8.75 -8.97 6.37
N PRO A 30 7.92 -7.94 6.55
CA PRO A 30 8.33 -6.73 7.23
C PRO A 30 8.69 -6.99 8.68
N TRP A 31 9.72 -6.29 9.16
CA TRP A 31 10.05 -6.30 10.58
C TRP A 31 9.02 -5.49 11.35
N THR A 32 8.53 -6.08 12.45
CA THR A 32 7.56 -5.45 13.34
C THR A 32 7.97 -5.60 14.78
N THR A 33 7.76 -4.56 15.57
CA THR A 33 7.87 -4.60 17.03
C THR A 33 6.60 -5.22 17.62
N ARG A 34 6.62 -5.44 18.93
CA ARG A 34 5.45 -5.95 19.66
C ARG A 34 4.26 -4.97 19.56
N GLU A 35 4.58 -3.69 19.63
CA GLU A 35 3.61 -2.58 19.56
C GLU A 35 2.99 -2.43 18.18
N GLU A 36 3.70 -2.83 17.14
CA GLU A 36 3.25 -2.73 15.73
C GLU A 36 2.38 -3.90 15.28
N ARG A 37 2.16 -4.91 16.11
CA ARG A 37 1.34 -6.09 15.73
C ARG A 37 -0.07 -5.73 15.29
N ALA A 38 -0.69 -4.76 15.96
CA ALA A 38 -2.02 -4.29 15.59
C ALA A 38 -2.02 -3.62 14.22
N ALA A 39 -1.01 -2.81 13.91
CA ALA A 39 -0.84 -2.19 12.61
C ALA A 39 -0.61 -3.23 11.50
N LEU A 40 0.20 -4.25 11.77
CA LEU A 40 0.40 -5.36 10.83
C LEU A 40 -0.90 -6.13 10.57
N ALA A 41 -1.68 -6.42 11.61
CA ALA A 41 -2.97 -7.08 11.47
C ALA A 41 -3.94 -6.25 10.60
N THR A 42 -3.98 -4.93 10.80
CA THR A 42 -4.76 -4.01 9.96
C THR A 42 -4.32 -4.06 8.49
N LEU A 43 -3.01 -4.10 8.22
CA LEU A 43 -2.50 -4.27 6.85
C LEU A 43 -2.91 -5.60 6.25
N GLN A 44 -2.90 -6.68 7.01
CA GLN A 44 -3.34 -8.00 6.55
C GLN A 44 -4.83 -8.01 6.16
N GLU A 45 -5.69 -7.35 6.94
CA GLU A 45 -7.11 -7.18 6.59
C GLU A 45 -7.29 -6.40 5.28
N MET A 46 -6.50 -5.34 5.07
CA MET A 46 -6.52 -4.57 3.83
C MET A 46 -6.03 -5.39 2.63
N ILE A 47 -5.00 -6.21 2.79
CA ILE A 47 -4.49 -7.13 1.77
C ILE A 47 -5.60 -8.10 1.33
N GLU A 48 -6.32 -8.69 2.28
CA GLU A 48 -7.43 -9.60 1.97
C GLU A 48 -8.60 -8.88 1.31
N ASP A 49 -8.89 -7.63 1.69
CA ASP A 49 -9.93 -6.82 1.04
C ASP A 49 -9.56 -6.50 -0.41
N GLU A 50 -8.33 -6.07 -0.70
CA GLU A 50 -7.85 -5.87 -2.08
C GLU A 50 -7.92 -7.17 -2.90
N ARG A 51 -7.51 -8.30 -2.32
CA ARG A 51 -7.55 -9.61 -2.98
C ARG A 51 -8.97 -9.98 -3.39
N ARG A 52 -9.95 -9.80 -2.48
CA ARG A 52 -11.37 -10.03 -2.78
C ARG A 52 -11.88 -9.12 -3.90
N ASN A 53 -11.51 -7.84 -3.88
CA ASN A 53 -11.94 -6.88 -4.90
C ASN A 53 -11.35 -7.21 -6.28
N ALA A 54 -10.07 -7.56 -6.36
CA ALA A 54 -9.42 -7.98 -7.60
C ALA A 54 -10.04 -9.29 -8.14
N ALA A 55 -10.32 -10.26 -7.26
CA ALA A 55 -10.98 -11.51 -7.62
C ALA A 55 -12.41 -11.26 -8.13
N ALA A 56 -13.17 -10.36 -7.52
CA ALA A 56 -14.52 -10.00 -7.98
C ALA A 56 -14.52 -9.40 -9.38
N LEU A 57 -13.55 -8.52 -9.69
CA LEU A 57 -13.37 -7.99 -11.05
C LEU A 57 -12.97 -9.11 -12.02
N GLY A 58 -12.08 -10.02 -11.65
CA GLY A 58 -11.74 -11.20 -12.46
C GLY A 58 -12.95 -12.06 -12.78
N GLN A 59 -13.80 -12.33 -11.77
CA GLN A 59 -15.05 -13.06 -11.98
C GLN A 59 -16.03 -12.30 -12.89
N PHE A 60 -16.08 -10.98 -12.79
CA PHE A 60 -16.87 -10.15 -13.72
C PHE A 60 -16.40 -10.34 -15.17
N LEU A 61 -15.08 -10.32 -15.42
CA LEU A 61 -14.53 -10.59 -16.75
C LEU A 61 -14.98 -11.95 -17.28
N VAL A 62 -14.87 -13.02 -16.46
CA VAL A 62 -15.32 -14.37 -16.83
C VAL A 62 -16.80 -14.40 -17.20
N ARG A 63 -17.68 -13.80 -16.39
CA ARG A 63 -19.12 -13.72 -16.68
C ARG A 63 -19.42 -12.98 -17.98
N ARG A 64 -18.58 -12.00 -18.34
CA ARG A 64 -18.69 -11.25 -19.61
C ARG A 64 -17.97 -11.92 -20.78
N LYS A 65 -17.45 -13.16 -20.60
CA LYS A 65 -16.65 -13.91 -21.59
C LYS A 65 -15.40 -13.18 -22.04
N ILE A 66 -14.82 -12.36 -21.17
CA ILE A 66 -13.55 -11.68 -21.36
C ILE A 66 -12.46 -12.52 -20.67
N GLY A 67 -11.35 -12.77 -21.34
CA GLY A 67 -10.24 -13.54 -20.78
C GLY A 67 -9.65 -12.86 -19.53
N VAL A 68 -9.37 -13.65 -18.49
CA VAL A 68 -8.62 -13.16 -17.33
C VAL A 68 -7.14 -13.00 -17.71
N PRO A 69 -6.50 -11.88 -17.40
CA PRO A 69 -5.11 -11.65 -17.78
C PRO A 69 -4.15 -12.56 -17.02
N TYR A 70 -3.04 -12.89 -17.65
CA TYR A 70 -1.89 -13.41 -16.91
C TYR A 70 -1.34 -12.32 -15.98
N LEU A 71 -1.23 -12.61 -14.69
CA LEU A 71 -0.86 -11.60 -13.68
C LEU A 71 0.63 -11.25 -13.70
N GLY A 72 1.48 -12.19 -14.12
CA GLY A 72 2.93 -11.99 -14.12
C GLY A 72 3.54 -11.92 -12.71
N PRO A 73 4.84 -11.67 -12.62
CA PRO A 73 5.52 -11.42 -11.36
C PRO A 73 5.16 -10.03 -10.82
N TYR A 74 5.50 -9.79 -9.55
CA TYR A 74 5.49 -8.44 -9.00
C TYR A 74 6.55 -7.54 -9.67
N PRO A 75 6.36 -6.22 -9.70
CA PRO A 75 7.38 -5.30 -10.17
C PRO A 75 8.70 -5.51 -9.44
N ILE A 76 9.81 -5.59 -10.17
CA ILE A 76 11.13 -5.82 -9.58
C ILE A 76 11.53 -4.75 -8.56
N SER A 77 11.02 -3.51 -8.73
CA SER A 77 11.24 -2.42 -7.78
C SER A 77 10.71 -2.72 -6.37
N PHE A 78 9.79 -3.68 -6.22
CA PHE A 78 9.27 -4.06 -4.90
C PHE A 78 10.27 -4.90 -4.08
N THR A 79 11.26 -5.52 -4.71
CA THR A 79 12.26 -6.30 -3.98
C THR A 79 13.08 -5.48 -2.97
N SER A 80 13.17 -4.17 -3.17
CA SER A 80 13.78 -3.24 -2.20
C SER A 80 12.96 -3.08 -0.91
N MET A 81 11.74 -3.61 -0.88
CA MET A 81 10.85 -3.59 0.29
C MET A 81 10.90 -4.89 1.12
N ASN A 82 11.76 -5.84 0.74
CA ASN A 82 11.93 -7.07 1.50
C ASN A 82 12.67 -6.81 2.81
N TYR A 83 12.22 -7.44 3.89
CA TYR A 83 12.89 -7.41 5.18
C TYR A 83 13.16 -6.01 5.73
N VAL A 84 12.33 -5.04 5.40
CA VAL A 84 12.41 -3.68 5.95
C VAL A 84 11.46 -3.52 7.12
N SER A 85 11.65 -2.46 7.93
CA SER A 85 10.74 -2.16 9.04
C SER A 85 9.37 -1.71 8.53
N LEU A 86 8.35 -1.89 9.35
CA LEU A 86 7.01 -1.39 9.05
C LEU A 86 7.00 0.14 8.93
N ASP A 87 7.80 0.85 9.73
CA ASP A 87 7.98 2.30 9.63
C ASP A 87 8.52 2.75 8.27
N TYR A 88 9.41 1.98 7.68
CA TYR A 88 9.93 2.25 6.35
C TYR A 88 8.85 2.04 5.26
N LEU A 89 7.97 1.06 5.46
CA LEU A 89 6.91 0.73 4.48
C LEU A 89 5.74 1.71 4.50
N ARG A 90 5.32 2.20 5.68
CA ARG A 90 4.12 3.03 5.83
C ARG A 90 4.05 4.21 4.86
N PRO A 91 5.05 5.11 4.78
CA PRO A 91 4.99 6.24 3.85
C PRO A 91 4.98 5.80 2.38
N ARG A 92 5.63 4.69 2.05
CA ARG A 92 5.66 4.13 0.69
C ARG A 92 4.32 3.54 0.28
N LEU A 93 3.64 2.88 1.22
CA LEU A 93 2.28 2.39 1.01
C LEU A 93 1.30 3.55 0.78
N VAL A 94 1.39 4.63 1.56
CA VAL A 94 0.59 5.84 1.38
C VAL A 94 0.82 6.43 -0.01
N GLU A 95 2.08 6.64 -0.41
CA GLU A 95 2.42 7.20 -1.72
C GLU A 95 1.93 6.32 -2.87
N TYR A 96 2.14 5.01 -2.75
CA TYR A 96 1.68 4.05 -3.76
C TYR A 96 0.15 4.07 -3.88
N GLN A 97 -0.56 4.11 -2.76
CA GLN A 97 -2.02 4.15 -2.73
C GLN A 97 -2.58 5.42 -3.37
N HIS A 98 -1.96 6.58 -3.13
CA HIS A 98 -2.31 7.83 -3.82
C HIS A 98 -2.16 7.72 -5.35
N ARG A 99 -1.08 7.11 -5.83
CA ARG A 99 -0.87 6.90 -7.27
C ARG A 99 -1.90 5.96 -7.86
N ALA A 100 -2.18 4.85 -7.17
CA ALA A 100 -3.19 3.87 -7.59
C ALA A 100 -4.59 4.48 -7.67
N LEU A 101 -4.97 5.33 -6.71
CA LEU A 101 -6.25 6.06 -6.73
C LEU A 101 -6.37 6.98 -7.94
N ARG A 102 -5.37 7.82 -8.20
CA ARG A 102 -5.37 8.71 -9.38
C ARG A 102 -5.49 7.93 -10.68
N GLN A 103 -4.82 6.79 -10.77
CA GLN A 103 -4.88 5.94 -11.97
C GLN A 103 -6.29 5.35 -12.15
N LEU A 104 -6.88 4.78 -11.09
CA LEU A 104 -8.23 4.22 -11.14
C LEU A 104 -9.29 5.28 -11.46
N GLU A 105 -9.14 6.51 -10.97
CA GLU A 105 -10.02 7.63 -11.29
C GLU A 105 -9.92 8.04 -12.78
N ALA A 106 -8.72 7.98 -13.35
CA ALA A 106 -8.52 8.21 -14.78
C ALA A 106 -9.14 7.08 -15.60
N ASP A 107 -8.92 5.84 -15.22
CA ASP A 107 -9.44 4.65 -15.88
C ASP A 107 -10.98 4.65 -15.89
N LEU A 108 -11.60 5.00 -14.77
CA LEU A 108 -13.05 5.08 -14.62
C LEU A 108 -13.68 6.05 -15.61
N ARG A 109 -13.01 7.16 -15.92
CA ARG A 109 -13.48 8.16 -16.89
C ARG A 109 -13.50 7.64 -18.32
N THR A 110 -12.63 6.70 -18.65
CA THR A 110 -12.53 6.14 -20.01
C THR A 110 -13.49 4.97 -20.27
N LEU A 111 -13.99 4.33 -19.20
CA LEU A 111 -14.98 3.25 -19.34
C LEU A 111 -16.33 3.80 -19.80
N SER A 112 -16.98 3.11 -20.73
CA SER A 112 -18.34 3.44 -21.22
C SER A 112 -19.42 2.52 -20.62
N ASP A 113 -19.10 1.25 -20.38
CA ASP A 113 -20.03 0.23 -19.85
C ASP A 113 -20.35 0.49 -18.36
N VAL A 114 -21.63 0.58 -18.03
CA VAL A 114 -22.11 0.95 -16.67
C VAL A 114 -21.71 -0.11 -15.63
N ASP A 115 -21.88 -1.39 -15.96
CA ASP A 115 -21.55 -2.47 -15.02
C ASP A 115 -20.04 -2.54 -14.77
N ALA A 116 -19.23 -2.28 -15.81
CA ALA A 116 -17.77 -2.20 -15.67
C ALA A 116 -17.36 -1.04 -14.76
N LYS A 117 -17.99 0.13 -14.93
CA LYS A 117 -17.77 1.28 -14.02
C LYS A 117 -18.08 0.92 -12.59
N GLU A 118 -19.21 0.27 -12.32
CA GLU A 118 -19.59 -0.15 -10.97
C GLU A 118 -18.54 -1.05 -10.31
N GLN A 119 -17.94 -2.00 -11.06
CA GLN A 119 -16.87 -2.83 -10.53
C GLN A 119 -15.63 -2.02 -10.15
N VAL A 120 -15.23 -1.07 -11.01
CA VAL A 120 -14.06 -0.21 -10.75
C VAL A 120 -14.33 0.77 -9.61
N GLU A 121 -15.53 1.31 -9.49
CA GLU A 121 -15.96 2.18 -8.38
C GLU A 121 -15.89 1.48 -7.01
N ARG A 122 -16.21 0.18 -6.96
CA ARG A 122 -16.05 -0.63 -5.73
C ARG A 122 -14.58 -0.71 -5.31
N ILE A 123 -13.68 -0.97 -6.26
CA ILE A 123 -12.23 -0.99 -5.99
C ILE A 123 -11.77 0.39 -5.53
N LEU A 124 -12.17 1.45 -6.24
CA LEU A 124 -11.83 2.82 -5.91
C LEU A 124 -12.28 3.21 -4.49
N SER A 125 -13.51 2.84 -4.12
CA SER A 125 -14.06 3.09 -2.78
C SER A 125 -13.28 2.35 -1.69
N ALA A 126 -12.91 1.10 -1.94
CA ALA A 126 -12.07 0.32 -1.03
C ALA A 126 -10.69 0.98 -0.85
N LYS A 127 -10.04 1.38 -1.94
CA LYS A 127 -8.73 2.05 -1.89
C LYS A 127 -8.76 3.38 -1.17
N ARG A 128 -9.83 4.16 -1.29
CA ARG A 128 -10.00 5.40 -0.51
C ARG A 128 -10.04 5.12 0.99
N ARG A 129 -10.79 4.09 1.42
CA ARG A 129 -10.80 3.66 2.83
C ARG A 129 -9.42 3.19 3.28
N HIS A 130 -8.74 2.39 2.47
CA HIS A 130 -7.38 1.90 2.76
C HIS A 130 -6.39 3.06 2.90
N LEU A 131 -6.47 4.07 2.03
CA LEU A 131 -5.60 5.25 2.13
C LEU A 131 -5.80 5.97 3.47
N GLN A 132 -7.03 6.22 3.90
CA GLN A 132 -7.32 6.85 5.20
C GLN A 132 -6.73 6.05 6.37
N ILE A 133 -6.81 4.72 6.30
CA ILE A 133 -6.22 3.84 7.31
C ILE A 133 -4.69 3.96 7.30
N LEU A 134 -4.06 3.91 6.12
CA LEU A 134 -2.61 4.02 5.97
C LEU A 134 -2.07 5.36 6.45
N GLU A 135 -2.75 6.46 6.13
CA GLU A 135 -2.39 7.80 6.59
C GLU A 135 -2.47 7.91 8.12
N ARG A 136 -3.50 7.33 8.74
CA ARG A 136 -3.60 7.26 10.20
C ARG A 136 -2.46 6.43 10.80
N LEU A 137 -2.19 5.24 10.28
CA LEU A 137 -1.08 4.39 10.77
C LEU A 137 0.28 5.07 10.61
N ALA A 138 0.49 5.85 9.55
CA ALA A 138 1.71 6.62 9.37
C ALA A 138 1.82 7.78 10.37
N ALA A 139 0.73 8.48 10.64
CA ALA A 139 0.68 9.56 11.61
C ALA A 139 0.90 9.07 13.06
N GLU A 140 0.29 7.95 13.44
CA GLU A 140 0.47 7.31 14.75
C GLU A 140 1.93 6.92 14.99
N ALA A 141 2.61 6.36 13.98
CA ALA A 141 4.02 6.00 14.06
C ALA A 141 4.91 7.24 14.24
N ALA A 142 4.64 8.32 13.51
CA ALA A 142 5.41 9.56 13.62
C ALA A 142 5.27 10.22 15.02
N ALA A 143 4.12 10.04 15.69
CA ALA A 143 3.88 10.57 17.02
C ALA A 143 4.62 9.80 18.14
N VAL A 144 4.99 8.53 17.90
CA VAL A 144 5.67 7.67 18.89
C VAL A 144 7.19 7.86 18.90
N VAL A 145 7.79 8.45 17.86
CA VAL A 145 9.25 8.71 17.83
C VAL A 145 9.58 9.80 18.85
N PRO A 146 10.29 9.49 19.97
CA PRO A 146 10.75 10.52 20.90
C PRO A 146 11.71 11.45 20.14
N SER A 147 11.55 12.76 20.31
CA SER A 147 12.54 13.73 19.83
C SER A 147 13.93 13.26 20.30
N PRO A 148 14.94 13.22 19.42
CA PRO A 148 16.28 12.86 19.83
C PRO A 148 16.73 13.87 20.87
N GLN A 149 16.75 13.47 22.14
CA GLN A 149 17.47 14.21 23.18
C GLN A 149 18.92 14.14 22.78
N GLY A 150 19.44 15.25 22.27
CA GLY A 150 20.86 15.40 21.97
C GLY A 150 21.67 14.97 23.20
N PRO A 151 22.83 14.31 23.01
CA PRO A 151 23.65 13.89 24.12
C PRO A 151 23.99 15.13 24.97
N SER A 152 23.56 15.13 26.23
CA SER A 152 24.06 16.09 27.23
C SER A 152 25.56 15.94 27.31
N ILE A 153 26.27 16.83 26.66
CA ILE A 153 27.73 16.94 26.80
C ILE A 153 27.98 17.30 28.25
N LYS A 154 28.37 16.31 29.05
CA LYS A 154 28.93 16.56 30.40
C LYS A 154 30.16 17.41 30.20
N LYS A 155 30.11 18.63 30.74
CA LYS A 155 31.23 19.57 30.81
C LYS A 155 32.45 18.85 31.43
N PRO A 156 33.64 18.95 30.82
CA PRO A 156 34.84 18.34 31.42
C PRO A 156 35.10 18.91 32.83
N LEU A 157 35.45 18.04 33.76
CA LEU A 157 35.92 18.46 35.06
C LEU A 157 37.23 19.25 34.88
N GLU A 158 37.26 20.46 35.38
CA GLU A 158 38.50 21.25 35.47
C GLU A 158 39.51 20.50 36.39
N PRO A 159 40.80 20.45 36.01
CA PRO A 159 41.79 19.85 36.86
C PRO A 159 42.02 20.73 38.10
N ALA A 160 41.99 20.10 39.29
CA ALA A 160 42.30 20.76 40.53
C ALA A 160 43.75 21.30 40.51
N THR A 161 43.87 22.61 40.63
CA THR A 161 45.16 23.28 40.80
C THR A 161 45.76 22.86 42.14
N ALA A 162 46.89 22.14 42.12
CA ALA A 162 47.72 21.94 43.31
C ALA A 162 48.44 23.25 43.54
N ALA A 163 48.27 23.82 44.70
CA ALA A 163 49.11 24.91 45.24
C ALA A 163 50.24 24.35 46.14
N PRO A 164 51.32 25.11 46.38
CA PRO A 164 52.68 24.69 46.67
C PRO A 164 52.90 24.07 48.03
#